data_822112d066bd67493be6d052d144b64b
#
_entry.id   822112d066bd67493be6d052d144b64b
#
_cell.length_a   1.000
_cell.length_b   1.000
_cell.length_c   1.000
_cell.angle_alpha   90.00
_cell.angle_beta   90.00
_cell.angle_gamma   90.00
#
_symmetry.space_group_name_H-M   'P 1'
#
loop_
_entity.id
_entity.type
_entity.pdbx_description
1 polymer ?
#
loop_
_entity_poly.entity_id
_entity_poly.type
_entity_poly.pdbx_seq_one_letter_code
_entity_poly.pdbx_strand_id
1 'polypeptide(L)'
;MNSRKKSREVALQVLFQKIFSEDSTAEELFSAFQGSFDLDPKTSERAHTLTSSVLKHENEIFAILESKSKNWRVDRMATIDLIILKLAIFELCFDKDDDTPPKMCISDYVDVAKKYSSADSKKFINGILDEVWKSSEK
;
A
#
# COMPACT_ATOMS: atom_id res chain seq x y z
N MET A 1 -6.08 14.49 -13.41
CA MET A 1 -5.93 13.06 -13.15
C MET A 1 -4.82 12.80 -12.17
N ASN A 2 -5.06 12.00 -11.18
CA ASN A 2 -4.08 11.75 -10.11
C ASN A 2 -3.27 10.48 -10.40
N SER A 3 -2.07 10.66 -10.95
CA SER A 3 -1.20 9.53 -11.28
C SER A 3 -0.70 8.77 -10.04
N ARG A 4 -0.61 9.44 -8.89
CA ARG A 4 -0.23 8.78 -7.64
C ARG A 4 -1.29 7.80 -7.20
N LYS A 5 -2.55 8.20 -7.27
CA LYS A 5 -3.66 7.34 -6.89
C LYS A 5 -3.71 6.12 -7.80
N LYS A 6 -3.53 6.32 -9.09
CA LYS A 6 -3.51 5.23 -10.06
C LYS A 6 -2.33 4.28 -9.78
N SER A 7 -1.16 4.82 -9.46
CA SER A 7 0.02 4.04 -9.14
C SER A 7 -0.23 3.14 -7.92
N ARG A 8 -0.91 3.68 -6.92
CA ARG A 8 -1.23 2.94 -5.70
C ARG A 8 -2.18 1.78 -6.00
N GLU A 9 -3.18 2.02 -6.83
CA GLU A 9 -4.12 0.97 -7.21
C GLU A 9 -3.43 -0.14 -7.99
N VAL A 10 -2.53 0.21 -8.89
CA VAL A 10 -1.77 -0.78 -9.65
C VAL A 10 -0.87 -1.60 -8.72
N ALA A 11 -0.17 -0.93 -7.81
CA ALA A 11 0.68 -1.61 -6.84
C ALA A 11 -0.12 -2.57 -5.97
N LEU A 12 -1.31 -2.14 -5.54
CA LEU A 12 -2.21 -2.99 -4.76
C LEU A 12 -2.54 -4.27 -5.52
N GLN A 13 -2.88 -4.15 -6.78
CA GLN A 13 -3.27 -5.30 -7.58
C GLN A 13 -2.11 -6.25 -7.86
N VAL A 14 -0.92 -5.71 -8.10
CA VAL A 14 0.27 -6.53 -8.31
C VAL A 14 0.63 -7.28 -7.03
N LEU A 15 0.61 -6.60 -5.89
CA LEU A 15 0.92 -7.25 -4.61
C LEU A 15 -0.11 -8.32 -4.26
N PHE A 16 -1.37 -8.08 -4.60
CA PHE A 16 -2.41 -9.08 -4.38
C PHE A 16 -2.14 -10.33 -5.22
N GLN A 17 -1.79 -10.16 -6.49
CA GLN A 17 -1.43 -11.28 -7.35
C GLN A 17 -0.22 -12.05 -6.84
N LYS A 18 0.73 -11.34 -6.24
CA LYS A 18 1.94 -11.97 -5.69
C LYS A 18 1.61 -13.06 -4.66
N ILE A 19 0.53 -12.87 -3.92
CA ILE A 19 0.11 -13.84 -2.90
C ILE A 19 -0.26 -15.19 -3.52
N PHE A 20 -0.82 -15.16 -4.71
CA PHE A 20 -1.23 -16.37 -5.42
C PHE A 20 -0.13 -16.92 -6.35
N SER A 21 0.97 -16.17 -6.49
CA SER A 21 2.07 -16.55 -7.41
C SER A 21 3.39 -16.29 -6.70
N GLU A 22 3.61 -16.98 -5.60
CA GLU A 22 4.79 -16.75 -4.74
C GLU A 22 6.12 -16.92 -5.48
N ASP A 23 6.16 -17.81 -6.46
CA ASP A 23 7.38 -18.07 -7.22
C ASP A 23 7.68 -17.00 -8.27
N SER A 24 6.69 -16.17 -8.58
CA SER A 24 6.89 -15.09 -9.55
C SER A 24 7.54 -13.90 -8.88
N THR A 25 8.45 -13.24 -9.59
CA THR A 25 9.05 -12.00 -9.08
C THR A 25 8.06 -10.85 -9.26
N ALA A 26 8.27 -9.78 -8.49
CA ALA A 26 7.46 -8.57 -8.64
C ALA A 26 7.54 -8.06 -10.08
N GLU A 27 8.71 -8.13 -10.69
CA GLU A 27 8.92 -7.68 -12.06
C GLU A 27 8.14 -8.49 -13.07
N GLU A 28 8.11 -9.81 -12.90
CA GLU A 28 7.32 -10.68 -13.78
C GLU A 28 5.83 -10.36 -13.70
N LEU A 29 5.32 -10.21 -12.48
CA LEU A 29 3.91 -9.90 -12.27
C LEU A 29 3.58 -8.51 -12.81
N PHE A 30 4.48 -7.55 -12.59
CA PHE A 30 4.27 -6.18 -13.06
C PHE A 30 4.25 -6.12 -14.59
N SER A 31 5.14 -6.85 -15.24
CA SER A 31 5.19 -6.90 -16.70
C SER A 31 3.91 -7.48 -17.28
N ALA A 32 3.41 -8.56 -16.68
CA ALA A 32 2.17 -9.18 -17.12
C ALA A 32 0.99 -8.23 -16.94
N PHE A 33 0.96 -7.52 -15.80
CA PHE A 33 -0.09 -6.57 -15.50
C PHE A 33 -0.06 -5.38 -16.47
N GLN A 34 1.14 -4.88 -16.74
CA GLN A 34 1.33 -3.74 -17.63
C GLN A 34 0.82 -4.00 -19.04
N GLY A 35 0.92 -5.24 -19.50
CA GLY A 35 0.40 -5.63 -20.80
C GLY A 35 -1.11 -5.56 -20.90
N SER A 36 -1.79 -5.57 -19.76
CA SER A 36 -3.27 -5.51 -19.71
C SER A 36 -3.81 -4.11 -19.50
N PHE A 37 -2.96 -3.15 -19.13
CA PHE A 37 -3.37 -1.78 -18.83
C PHE A 37 -2.49 -0.78 -19.56
N ASP A 38 -3.15 0.23 -20.10
CA ASP A 38 -2.45 1.31 -20.80
C ASP A 38 -2.05 2.36 -19.76
N LEU A 39 -0.87 2.17 -19.17
CA LEU A 39 -0.35 3.09 -18.16
C LEU A 39 0.68 4.02 -18.78
N ASP A 40 0.63 5.31 -18.40
CA ASP A 40 1.68 6.22 -18.82
C ASP A 40 2.99 5.84 -18.09
N PRO A 41 4.16 6.23 -18.66
CA PRO A 41 5.44 5.83 -18.09
C PRO A 41 5.64 6.25 -16.64
N LYS A 42 5.14 7.42 -16.26
CA LYS A 42 5.31 7.94 -14.90
C LYS A 42 4.52 7.12 -13.88
N THR A 43 3.28 6.80 -14.23
CA THR A 43 2.42 5.98 -13.37
C THR A 43 3.00 4.58 -13.23
N SER A 44 3.46 4.01 -14.33
CA SER A 44 4.06 2.68 -14.35
C SER A 44 5.32 2.63 -13.49
N GLU A 45 6.20 3.61 -13.63
CA GLU A 45 7.43 3.68 -12.85
C GLU A 45 7.15 3.80 -11.36
N ARG A 46 6.21 4.68 -11.00
CA ARG A 46 5.84 4.86 -9.59
C ARG A 46 5.25 3.58 -9.01
N ALA A 47 4.36 2.91 -9.74
CA ALA A 47 3.76 1.66 -9.29
C ALA A 47 4.81 0.58 -9.09
N HIS A 48 5.78 0.51 -9.99
CA HIS A 48 6.88 -0.44 -9.87
C HIS A 48 7.72 -0.15 -8.62
N THR A 49 8.03 1.12 -8.38
CA THR A 49 8.80 1.53 -7.21
C THR A 49 8.05 1.16 -5.92
N LEU A 50 6.76 1.44 -5.85
CA LEU A 50 5.95 1.11 -4.67
C LEU A 50 5.95 -0.39 -4.42
N THR A 51 5.71 -1.18 -5.45
CA THR A 51 5.65 -2.64 -5.32
C THR A 51 6.98 -3.21 -4.84
N SER A 52 8.07 -2.83 -5.50
CA SER A 52 9.39 -3.33 -5.17
C SER A 52 9.83 -2.91 -3.77
N SER A 53 9.53 -1.67 -3.40
CA SER A 53 9.93 -1.13 -2.10
C SER A 53 9.17 -1.78 -0.95
N VAL A 54 7.88 -2.03 -1.13
CA VAL A 54 7.10 -2.72 -0.11
C VAL A 54 7.65 -4.12 0.12
N LEU A 55 7.98 -4.83 -0.95
CA LEU A 55 8.54 -6.18 -0.83
C LEU A 55 9.91 -6.15 -0.18
N LYS A 56 10.72 -5.16 -0.50
CA LYS A 56 12.05 -5.01 0.09
C LYS A 56 11.99 -4.72 1.59
N HIS A 57 11.03 -3.93 2.03
CA HIS A 57 10.89 -3.52 3.43
C HIS A 57 9.79 -4.28 4.18
N GLU A 58 9.37 -5.41 3.66
CA GLU A 58 8.21 -6.13 4.20
C GLU A 58 8.29 -6.42 5.69
N ASN A 59 9.44 -6.91 6.17
CA ASN A 59 9.59 -7.24 7.59
C ASN A 59 9.50 -6.01 8.48
N GLU A 60 10.12 -4.92 8.06
CA GLU A 60 10.10 -3.66 8.81
C GLU A 60 8.69 -3.07 8.84
N ILE A 61 8.01 -3.10 7.70
CA ILE A 61 6.65 -2.60 7.58
C ILE A 61 5.70 -3.42 8.46
N PHE A 62 5.85 -4.75 8.44
CA PHE A 62 5.01 -5.62 9.23
C PHE A 62 5.22 -5.38 10.73
N ALA A 63 6.45 -5.14 11.15
CA ALA A 63 6.75 -4.83 12.56
C ALA A 63 6.05 -3.54 13.00
N ILE A 64 6.07 -2.53 12.14
CA ILE A 64 5.37 -1.26 12.42
C ILE A 64 3.88 -1.51 12.52
N LEU A 65 3.31 -2.24 11.56
CA LEU A 65 1.90 -2.55 11.54
C LEU A 65 1.46 -3.27 12.81
N GLU A 66 2.20 -4.29 13.21
CA GLU A 66 1.91 -5.04 14.42
C GLU A 66 1.91 -4.15 15.67
N SER A 67 2.89 -3.26 15.75
CA SER A 67 3.04 -2.40 16.92
C SER A 67 1.92 -1.37 17.04
N LYS A 68 1.26 -1.00 15.94
CA LYS A 68 0.23 0.02 15.93
C LYS A 68 -1.19 -0.51 15.80
N SER A 69 -1.35 -1.83 15.72
CA SER A 69 -2.67 -2.44 15.57
C SER A 69 -3.13 -3.13 16.86
N LYS A 70 -3.01 -2.44 17.99
CA LYS A 70 -3.31 -3.00 19.30
C LYS A 70 -4.76 -3.51 19.45
N ASN A 71 -5.67 -2.83 18.81
CA ASN A 71 -7.09 -3.16 18.93
C ASN A 71 -7.60 -4.07 17.81
N TRP A 72 -6.69 -4.45 16.89
CA TRP A 72 -7.06 -5.29 15.75
C TRP A 72 -6.04 -6.38 15.55
N ARG A 73 -6.54 -7.56 15.22
CA ARG A 73 -5.69 -8.72 14.97
C ARG A 73 -5.21 -8.70 13.51
N VAL A 74 -3.90 -8.55 13.33
CA VAL A 74 -3.31 -8.54 11.98
C VAL A 74 -3.62 -9.84 11.23
N ASP A 75 -3.57 -10.95 11.95
CA ASP A 75 -3.83 -12.27 11.35
C ASP A 75 -5.30 -12.47 10.93
N ARG A 76 -6.18 -11.57 11.34
CA ARG A 76 -7.60 -11.62 10.96
C ARG A 76 -8.01 -10.55 9.96
N MET A 77 -7.08 -9.70 9.58
CA MET A 77 -7.37 -8.66 8.61
C MET A 77 -7.54 -9.25 7.21
N ALA A 78 -8.43 -8.67 6.43
CA ALA A 78 -8.57 -9.06 5.03
C ALA A 78 -7.27 -8.80 4.28
N THR A 79 -6.96 -9.66 3.34
CA THR A 79 -5.73 -9.56 2.55
C THR A 79 -5.58 -8.18 1.88
N ILE A 80 -6.65 -7.67 1.30
CA ILE A 80 -6.65 -6.36 0.65
C ILE A 80 -6.29 -5.27 1.66
N ASP A 81 -6.87 -5.33 2.87
CA ASP A 81 -6.60 -4.33 3.90
C ASP A 81 -5.14 -4.36 4.34
N LEU A 82 -4.57 -5.55 4.47
CA LEU A 82 -3.15 -5.69 4.81
C LEU A 82 -2.25 -5.05 3.76
N ILE A 83 -2.56 -5.27 2.49
CA ILE A 83 -1.75 -4.71 1.41
C ILE A 83 -1.87 -3.18 1.41
N ILE A 84 -3.07 -2.65 1.59
CA ILE A 84 -3.29 -1.20 1.67
C ILE A 84 -2.46 -0.61 2.81
N LEU A 85 -2.51 -1.25 3.99
CA LEU A 85 -1.74 -0.78 5.13
C LEU A 85 -0.24 -0.83 4.86
N LYS A 86 0.25 -1.89 4.23
CA LYS A 86 1.68 -2.00 3.91
C LYS A 86 2.14 -0.90 2.96
N LEU A 87 1.35 -0.63 1.92
CA LEU A 87 1.67 0.44 0.98
C LEU A 87 1.69 1.80 1.66
N ALA A 88 0.68 2.07 2.48
CA ALA A 88 0.58 3.35 3.17
C ALA A 88 1.71 3.53 4.19
N ILE A 89 2.05 2.49 4.93
CA ILE A 89 3.15 2.56 5.90
C ILE A 89 4.47 2.83 5.18
N PHE A 90 4.69 2.19 4.03
CA PHE A 90 5.88 2.48 3.25
C PHE A 90 5.96 3.97 2.89
N GLU A 91 4.87 4.54 2.38
CA GLU A 91 4.87 5.95 1.98
C GLU A 91 5.02 6.89 3.17
N LEU A 92 4.42 6.57 4.30
CA LEU A 92 4.50 7.42 5.49
C LEU A 92 5.85 7.37 6.18
N CYS A 93 6.50 6.22 6.18
CA CYS A 93 7.69 6.00 6.99
C CYS A 93 8.99 5.88 6.22
N PHE A 94 8.95 5.42 4.98
CA PHE A 94 10.17 5.10 4.22
C PHE A 94 10.34 5.88 2.93
N ASP A 95 9.27 6.45 2.39
CA ASP A 95 9.33 7.12 1.10
C ASP A 95 9.71 8.59 1.29
N LYS A 96 10.97 8.90 1.07
CA LYS A 96 11.50 10.26 1.24
C LYS A 96 11.39 11.10 -0.02
N ASP A 97 11.04 10.47 -1.13
CA ASP A 97 10.95 11.17 -2.42
C ASP A 97 9.54 11.69 -2.70
N ASP A 98 8.58 11.33 -1.86
CA ASP A 98 7.19 11.70 -2.05
C ASP A 98 6.86 12.94 -1.22
N ASP A 99 6.38 13.99 -1.89
CA ASP A 99 5.99 15.24 -1.24
C ASP A 99 4.54 15.24 -0.74
N THR A 100 3.83 14.13 -0.86
CA THR A 100 2.43 14.07 -0.43
C THR A 100 2.34 14.27 1.08
N PRO A 101 1.56 15.24 1.55
CA PRO A 101 1.38 15.42 2.99
C PRO A 101 0.79 14.15 3.63
N PRO A 102 1.22 13.81 4.86
CA PRO A 102 0.76 12.58 5.52
C PRO A 102 -0.76 12.43 5.59
N LYS A 103 -1.46 13.50 5.91
CA LYS A 103 -2.93 13.46 5.98
C LYS A 103 -3.56 13.15 4.63
N MET A 104 -3.00 13.69 3.57
CA MET A 104 -3.47 13.41 2.22
C MET A 104 -3.18 11.97 1.83
N CYS A 105 -1.99 11.47 2.18
CA CYS A 105 -1.62 10.08 1.93
C CYS A 105 -2.61 9.12 2.60
N ILE A 106 -2.91 9.37 3.87
CA ILE A 106 -3.87 8.54 4.63
C ILE A 106 -5.25 8.62 3.98
N SER A 107 -5.71 9.81 3.64
CA SER A 107 -7.01 10.00 3.01
C SER A 107 -7.10 9.25 1.68
N ASP A 108 -6.04 9.31 0.88
CA ASP A 108 -6.01 8.62 -0.41
C ASP A 108 -6.09 7.11 -0.24
N TYR A 109 -5.40 6.55 0.76
CA TYR A 109 -5.46 5.11 1.01
C TYR A 109 -6.80 4.67 1.60
N VAL A 110 -7.44 5.53 2.39
CA VAL A 110 -8.79 5.28 2.87
C VAL A 110 -9.76 5.22 1.68
N ASP A 111 -9.57 6.09 0.69
CA ASP A 111 -10.38 6.06 -0.52
C ASP A 111 -10.16 4.76 -1.32
N VAL A 112 -8.93 4.28 -1.37
CA VAL A 112 -8.63 2.99 -2.00
C VAL A 112 -9.36 1.87 -1.27
N ALA A 113 -9.38 1.92 0.07
CA ALA A 113 -10.10 0.92 0.87
C ALA A 113 -11.60 0.92 0.56
N LYS A 114 -12.18 2.09 0.38
CA LYS A 114 -13.59 2.20 0.00
C LYS A 114 -13.89 1.49 -1.31
N LYS A 115 -12.96 1.58 -2.24
CA LYS A 115 -13.13 1.02 -3.58
C LYS A 115 -12.93 -0.50 -3.61
N TYR A 116 -11.97 -1.00 -2.86
CA TYR A 116 -11.55 -2.41 -2.94
C TYR A 116 -11.89 -3.27 -1.74
N SER A 117 -12.34 -2.65 -0.65
CA SER A 117 -12.62 -3.39 0.57
C SER A 117 -14.01 -3.04 1.15
N SER A 118 -14.26 -3.41 2.40
CA SER A 118 -15.57 -3.19 3.02
C SER A 118 -15.69 -1.79 3.62
N ALA A 119 -16.93 -1.38 3.90
CA ALA A 119 -17.20 -0.10 4.55
C ALA A 119 -16.56 0.00 5.93
N ASP A 120 -16.47 -1.14 6.64
CA ASP A 120 -15.86 -1.17 7.96
C ASP A 120 -14.35 -1.00 7.94
N SER A 121 -13.72 -1.41 6.84
CA SER A 121 -12.26 -1.36 6.71
C SER A 121 -11.70 0.06 6.80
N LYS A 122 -12.41 1.04 6.24
CA LYS A 122 -11.89 2.40 6.23
C LYS A 122 -11.65 2.96 7.62
N LYS A 123 -12.46 2.55 8.61
CA LYS A 123 -12.33 3.05 9.98
C LYS A 123 -11.04 2.57 10.62
N PHE A 124 -10.77 1.26 10.57
CA PHE A 124 -9.58 0.77 11.22
C PHE A 124 -8.32 1.11 10.43
N ILE A 125 -8.40 1.16 9.10
CA ILE A 125 -7.26 1.60 8.29
C ILE A 125 -6.88 3.03 8.66
N ASN A 126 -7.86 3.92 8.72
CA ASN A 126 -7.61 5.30 9.11
C ASN A 126 -7.01 5.38 10.52
N GLY A 127 -7.56 4.62 11.46
CA GLY A 127 -7.06 4.61 12.83
C GLY A 127 -5.63 4.13 12.96
N ILE A 128 -5.31 3.03 12.27
CA ILE A 128 -3.94 2.49 12.30
C ILE A 128 -2.96 3.46 11.66
N LEU A 129 -3.32 4.03 10.52
CA LEU A 129 -2.42 4.95 9.82
C LEU A 129 -2.21 6.25 10.59
N ASP A 130 -3.22 6.72 11.30
CA ASP A 130 -3.06 7.88 12.19
C ASP A 130 -2.03 7.59 13.29
N GLU A 131 -2.08 6.40 13.88
CA GLU A 131 -1.12 6.01 14.90
C GLU A 131 0.29 5.89 14.33
N VAL A 132 0.42 5.33 13.14
CA VAL A 132 1.70 5.23 12.46
C VAL A 132 2.28 6.62 12.22
N TRP A 133 1.46 7.53 11.72
CA TRP A 133 1.92 8.89 11.43
C TRP A 133 2.34 9.62 12.70
N LYS A 134 1.54 9.57 13.74
CA LYS A 134 1.86 10.24 15.01
C LYS A 134 3.19 9.76 15.59
N SER A 135 3.46 8.47 15.44
CA SER A 135 4.71 7.90 15.95
C SER A 135 5.91 8.27 15.09
N SER A 136 5.70 8.47 13.80
CA SER A 136 6.81 8.78 12.88
C SER A 136 7.22 10.24 12.89
N GLU A 137 6.42 11.11 13.47
CA GLU A 137 6.70 12.56 13.52
C GLU A 137 7.73 12.95 14.56
N LYS A 138 8.20 12.04 15.34
CA LYS A 138 9.18 12.35 16.40
C LYS A 138 10.58 12.55 15.87
#